data_b600c05aaefb8b7a49c25a2c94386d2e
#
_entry.id   b600c05aaefb8b7a49c25a2c94386d2e
#
_cell.length_a   1.000
_cell.length_b   1.000
_cell.length_c   1.000
_cell.angle_alpha   90.00
_cell.angle_beta   90.00
_cell.angle_gamma   90.00
#
_symmetry.space_group_name_H-M   'P 1'
#
loop_
_entity.id
_entity.type
_entity.pdbx_description
1 polymer ?
#
loop_
_entity_poly.entity_id
_entity_poly.type
_entity_poly.pdbx_seq_one_letter_code
_entity_poly.pdbx_strand_id
1 'polypeptide(L)'
;MGIHVVMLTGDNEKTAAIIGKEAGVDEVIAGVLPDGKENVIRELMKKGRTAMVGDGINDAPALTRADIGIAIGAGTDIAIDAADVVLMKSRLTDVAASIRLSKSTLRNIHENLFWAFFYNTIGIPLAAGVFVGLGLTLNPMFGAAAMSLSSFCVVTNALRLNLADIYGKRKKTE
;
A
#
# COMPACT_ATOMS: atom_id res chain seq x y z
N MET A 1 -9.99 -5.99 6.60
CA MET A 1 -9.07 -4.85 6.46
C MET A 1 -9.72 -3.51 6.81
N GLY A 2 -11.02 -3.51 7.08
CA GLY A 2 -11.83 -2.32 7.40
C GLY A 2 -11.98 -1.37 6.20
N ILE A 3 -11.97 -1.90 4.98
CA ILE A 3 -12.16 -1.15 3.75
C ILE A 3 -13.59 -1.38 3.29
N HIS A 4 -14.33 -0.30 3.04
CA HIS A 4 -15.67 -0.35 2.43
C HIS A 4 -15.51 -0.60 0.93
N VAL A 5 -16.17 -1.62 0.41
CA VAL A 5 -16.03 -2.08 -0.98
C VAL A 5 -17.29 -1.71 -1.75
N VAL A 6 -17.12 -0.88 -2.77
CA VAL A 6 -18.21 -0.43 -3.66
C VAL A 6 -18.02 -1.06 -5.04
N MET A 7 -19.06 -1.72 -5.56
CA MET A 7 -19.09 -2.16 -6.95
C MET A 7 -19.73 -1.07 -7.82
N LEU A 8 -18.97 -0.58 -8.78
CA LEU A 8 -19.41 0.44 -9.74
C LEU A 8 -19.53 -0.18 -11.14
N THR A 9 -20.72 -0.24 -11.68
CA THR A 9 -20.97 -0.91 -12.98
C THR A 9 -21.96 -0.16 -13.86
N GLY A 10 -21.82 -0.35 -15.17
CA GLY A 10 -22.80 0.10 -16.18
C GLY A 10 -23.99 -0.85 -16.36
N ASP A 11 -23.96 -2.02 -15.73
CA ASP A 11 -25.03 -3.01 -15.82
C ASP A 11 -26.33 -2.51 -15.16
N ASN A 12 -27.44 -3.18 -15.51
CA ASN A 12 -28.72 -2.88 -14.88
C ASN A 12 -28.74 -3.28 -13.40
N GLU A 13 -29.58 -2.61 -12.61
CA GLU A 13 -29.66 -2.80 -11.16
C GLU A 13 -29.88 -4.24 -10.72
N LYS A 14 -30.71 -5.01 -11.46
CA LYS A 14 -31.02 -6.40 -11.11
C LYS A 14 -29.79 -7.30 -11.22
N THR A 15 -29.05 -7.18 -12.31
CA THR A 15 -27.83 -7.96 -12.54
C THR A 15 -26.75 -7.53 -11.53
N ALA A 16 -26.57 -6.24 -11.36
CA ALA A 16 -25.59 -5.68 -10.44
C ALA A 16 -25.85 -6.12 -8.99
N ALA A 17 -27.12 -6.13 -8.54
CA ALA A 17 -27.46 -6.56 -7.19
C ALA A 17 -27.13 -8.05 -6.94
N ILE A 18 -27.36 -8.92 -7.93
CA ILE A 18 -27.04 -10.34 -7.82
C ILE A 18 -25.54 -10.54 -7.71
N ILE A 19 -24.78 -9.94 -8.64
CA ILE A 19 -23.32 -10.05 -8.67
C ILE A 19 -22.69 -9.44 -7.41
N GLY A 20 -23.18 -8.27 -6.97
CA GLY A 20 -22.69 -7.62 -5.77
C GLY A 20 -22.90 -8.44 -4.50
N LYS A 21 -24.06 -9.09 -4.38
CA LYS A 21 -24.35 -10.01 -3.28
C LYS A 21 -23.43 -11.24 -3.31
N GLU A 22 -23.18 -11.80 -4.49
CA GLU A 22 -22.32 -12.96 -4.69
C GLU A 22 -20.85 -12.61 -4.41
N ALA A 23 -20.41 -11.42 -4.85
CA ALA A 23 -19.08 -10.90 -4.58
C ALA A 23 -18.87 -10.43 -3.12
N GLY A 24 -19.95 -10.23 -2.36
CA GLY A 24 -19.90 -9.79 -0.97
C GLY A 24 -19.40 -8.36 -0.80
N VAL A 25 -19.76 -7.46 -1.74
CA VAL A 25 -19.44 -6.03 -1.65
C VAL A 25 -20.43 -5.32 -0.69
N ASP A 26 -19.99 -4.20 -0.12
CA ASP A 26 -20.80 -3.46 0.86
C ASP A 26 -21.83 -2.56 0.20
N GLU A 27 -21.55 -2.04 -1.00
CA GLU A 27 -22.42 -1.13 -1.75
C GLU A 27 -22.34 -1.45 -3.26
N VAL A 28 -23.47 -1.28 -3.96
CA VAL A 28 -23.56 -1.45 -5.42
C VAL A 28 -24.12 -0.17 -6.04
N ILE A 29 -23.40 0.40 -6.99
CA ILE A 29 -23.83 1.55 -7.80
C ILE A 29 -23.91 1.08 -9.25
N ALA A 30 -25.13 0.88 -9.73
CA ALA A 30 -25.43 0.33 -11.03
C ALA A 30 -25.87 1.38 -12.05
N GLY A 31 -25.91 1.03 -13.33
CA GLY A 31 -26.41 1.88 -14.41
C GLY A 31 -25.55 3.13 -14.68
N VAL A 32 -24.30 3.12 -14.26
CA VAL A 32 -23.41 4.27 -14.43
C VAL A 32 -22.72 4.21 -15.78
N LEU A 33 -23.00 5.20 -16.61
CA LEU A 33 -22.34 5.35 -17.90
C LEU A 33 -20.82 5.67 -17.71
N PRO A 34 -19.98 5.40 -18.70
CA PRO A 34 -18.54 5.66 -18.61
C PRO A 34 -18.20 7.06 -18.10
N ASP A 35 -18.84 8.10 -18.68
CA ASP A 35 -18.64 9.50 -18.31
C ASP A 35 -19.16 9.84 -16.89
N GLY A 36 -20.04 9.02 -16.34
CA GLY A 36 -20.57 9.19 -14.99
C GLY A 36 -19.68 8.62 -13.90
N LYS A 37 -18.79 7.71 -14.21
CA LYS A 37 -17.93 7.03 -13.22
C LYS A 37 -17.05 8.00 -12.45
N GLU A 38 -16.46 8.98 -13.11
CA GLU A 38 -15.66 10.02 -12.46
C GLU A 38 -16.46 10.80 -11.40
N ASN A 39 -17.72 11.14 -11.70
CA ASN A 39 -18.57 11.86 -10.76
C ASN A 39 -18.87 11.01 -9.52
N VAL A 40 -19.13 9.72 -9.69
CA VAL A 40 -19.32 8.80 -8.57
C VAL A 40 -18.07 8.75 -7.68
N ILE A 41 -16.90 8.62 -8.27
CA ILE A 41 -15.63 8.66 -7.52
C ILE A 41 -15.50 9.97 -6.74
N ARG A 42 -15.82 11.11 -7.35
CA ARG A 42 -15.80 12.42 -6.69
C ARG A 42 -16.71 12.48 -5.47
N GLU A 43 -17.90 11.89 -5.54
CA GLU A 43 -18.82 11.83 -4.39
C GLU A 43 -18.32 10.88 -3.28
N LEU A 44 -17.75 9.74 -3.67
CA LEU A 44 -17.14 8.80 -2.71
C LEU A 44 -15.95 9.43 -1.97
N MET A 45 -15.12 10.19 -2.65
CA MET A 45 -13.98 10.92 -2.07
C MET A 45 -14.39 11.93 -0.98
N LYS A 46 -15.62 12.45 -1.03
CA LYS A 46 -16.14 13.31 0.04
C LYS A 46 -16.40 12.52 1.34
N LYS A 47 -16.64 11.21 1.24
CA LYS A 47 -16.88 10.33 2.38
C LYS A 47 -15.58 9.78 2.98
N GLY A 48 -14.48 9.73 2.20
CA GLY A 48 -13.20 9.21 2.64
C GLY A 48 -12.21 8.98 1.50
N ARG A 49 -11.02 8.54 1.85
CA ARG A 49 -10.00 8.20 0.82
C ARG A 49 -10.48 7.04 -0.03
N THR A 50 -10.43 7.24 -1.33
CA THR A 50 -11.01 6.34 -2.32
C THR A 50 -9.96 5.81 -3.28
N ALA A 51 -9.91 4.48 -3.42
CA ALA A 51 -9.15 3.82 -4.47
C ALA A 51 -10.11 3.34 -5.56
N MET A 52 -9.80 3.65 -6.81
CA MET A 52 -10.50 3.11 -7.97
C MET A 52 -9.72 1.92 -8.54
N VAL A 53 -10.42 0.83 -8.82
CA VAL A 53 -9.84 -0.35 -9.49
C VAL A 53 -10.58 -0.53 -10.82
N GLY A 54 -9.83 -0.57 -11.92
CA GLY A 54 -10.40 -0.72 -13.25
C GLY A 54 -9.44 -1.45 -14.20
N ASP A 55 -9.93 -1.89 -15.34
CA ASP A 55 -9.17 -2.65 -16.34
C ASP A 55 -9.23 -2.05 -17.76
N GLY A 56 -10.08 -1.06 -17.97
CA GLY A 56 -10.41 -0.56 -19.29
C GLY A 56 -10.14 0.93 -19.53
N ILE A 57 -10.14 1.28 -20.82
CA ILE A 57 -10.02 2.67 -21.30
C ILE A 57 -11.12 3.56 -20.70
N ASN A 58 -12.33 3.00 -20.55
CA ASN A 58 -13.49 3.69 -20.02
C ASN A 58 -13.38 4.06 -18.53
N ASP A 59 -12.41 3.47 -17.83
CA ASP A 59 -12.17 3.72 -16.42
C ASP A 59 -11.07 4.77 -16.19
N ALA A 60 -10.32 5.17 -17.23
CA ALA A 60 -9.19 6.07 -17.12
C ALA A 60 -9.53 7.41 -16.42
N PRO A 61 -10.66 8.09 -16.73
CA PRO A 61 -11.02 9.31 -16.00
C PRO A 61 -11.28 9.07 -14.51
N ALA A 62 -11.90 7.93 -14.16
CA ALA A 62 -12.19 7.55 -12.78
C ALA A 62 -10.92 7.12 -12.03
N LEU A 63 -10.00 6.40 -12.69
CA LEU A 63 -8.68 6.04 -12.15
C LEU A 63 -7.86 7.28 -11.80
N THR A 64 -7.75 8.23 -12.74
CA THR A 64 -7.03 9.48 -12.52
C THR A 64 -7.68 10.37 -11.45
N ARG A 65 -9.00 10.27 -11.29
CA ARG A 65 -9.73 11.10 -10.32
C ARG A 65 -9.59 10.62 -8.89
N ALA A 66 -9.50 9.32 -8.66
CA ALA A 66 -9.39 8.73 -7.34
C ALA A 66 -8.14 9.17 -6.58
N ASP A 67 -8.12 9.02 -5.24
CA ASP A 67 -6.88 9.21 -4.47
C ASP A 67 -5.79 8.20 -4.84
N ILE A 68 -6.20 7.00 -5.30
CA ILE A 68 -5.31 5.98 -5.86
C ILE A 68 -6.04 5.28 -7.00
N GLY A 69 -5.48 5.32 -8.22
CA GLY A 69 -5.92 4.53 -9.35
C GLY A 69 -5.14 3.22 -9.43
N ILE A 70 -5.85 2.10 -9.56
CA ILE A 70 -5.25 0.76 -9.68
C ILE A 70 -5.76 0.11 -10.97
N ALA A 71 -4.89 -0.06 -11.96
CA ALA A 71 -5.17 -0.82 -13.15
C ALA A 71 -4.90 -2.31 -12.91
N ILE A 72 -5.82 -3.19 -13.36
CA ILE A 72 -5.67 -4.65 -13.28
C ILE A 72 -5.56 -5.29 -14.66
N GLY A 73 -4.69 -6.30 -14.77
CA GLY A 73 -4.44 -7.00 -16.02
C GLY A 73 -3.41 -6.28 -16.89
N ALA A 74 -3.16 -6.87 -18.06
CA ALA A 74 -2.42 -6.18 -19.13
C ALA A 74 -3.37 -5.16 -19.79
N GLY A 75 -3.76 -4.14 -18.99
CA GLY A 75 -4.67 -3.09 -19.41
C GLY A 75 -4.17 -2.38 -20.67
N THR A 76 -5.04 -1.64 -21.31
CA THR A 76 -4.63 -0.78 -22.40
C THR A 76 -3.61 0.24 -21.92
N ASP A 77 -2.72 0.68 -22.78
CA ASP A 77 -1.70 1.70 -22.46
C ASP A 77 -2.33 2.92 -21.77
N ILE A 78 -3.56 3.29 -22.16
CA ILE A 78 -4.31 4.41 -21.56
C ILE A 78 -4.67 4.14 -20.08
N ALA A 79 -5.08 2.92 -19.73
CA ALA A 79 -5.39 2.58 -18.33
C ALA A 79 -4.11 2.51 -17.48
N ILE A 80 -3.01 2.07 -18.08
CA ILE A 80 -1.69 2.05 -17.45
C ILE A 80 -1.22 3.47 -17.16
N ASP A 81 -1.34 4.39 -18.10
CA ASP A 81 -0.94 5.78 -17.95
C ASP A 81 -1.81 6.55 -16.94
N ALA A 82 -3.06 6.12 -16.76
CA ALA A 82 -4.02 6.76 -15.85
C ALA A 82 -3.93 6.25 -14.40
N ALA A 83 -3.19 5.16 -14.14
CA ALA A 83 -3.17 4.49 -12.84
C ALA A 83 -1.86 4.74 -12.07
N ASP A 84 -1.96 4.90 -10.75
CA ASP A 84 -0.79 4.97 -9.86
C ASP A 84 -0.15 3.59 -9.64
N VAL A 85 -0.95 2.53 -9.73
CA VAL A 85 -0.50 1.14 -9.53
C VAL A 85 -1.03 0.26 -10.65
N VAL A 86 -0.14 -0.52 -11.26
CA VAL A 86 -0.50 -1.47 -12.31
C VAL A 86 -0.26 -2.90 -11.82
N LEU A 87 -1.33 -3.70 -11.76
CA LEU A 87 -1.27 -5.11 -11.39
C LEU A 87 -1.29 -5.95 -12.67
N MET A 88 -0.19 -6.63 -12.94
CA MET A 88 0.03 -7.38 -14.19
C MET A 88 -0.93 -8.54 -14.42
N LYS A 89 -1.62 -9.01 -13.40
CA LYS A 89 -2.59 -10.11 -13.49
C LYS A 89 -4.00 -9.58 -13.29
N SER A 90 -4.95 -10.10 -14.08
CA SER A 90 -6.39 -9.78 -13.98
C SER A 90 -7.04 -10.48 -12.79
N ARG A 91 -6.54 -10.23 -11.57
CA ARG A 91 -7.07 -10.84 -10.35
C ARG A 91 -7.33 -9.77 -9.29
N LEU A 92 -8.58 -9.62 -8.88
CA LEU A 92 -8.97 -8.71 -7.79
C LEU A 92 -8.28 -9.05 -6.46
N THR A 93 -7.89 -10.30 -6.24
CA THR A 93 -7.12 -10.71 -5.05
C THR A 93 -5.76 -10.02 -4.97
N ASP A 94 -5.19 -9.63 -6.10
CA ASP A 94 -3.90 -8.94 -6.15
C ASP A 94 -4.01 -7.49 -5.66
N VAL A 95 -5.20 -6.88 -5.75
CA VAL A 95 -5.48 -5.57 -5.13
C VAL A 95 -5.34 -5.66 -3.61
N ALA A 96 -5.96 -6.67 -3.00
CA ALA A 96 -5.83 -6.88 -1.56
C ALA A 96 -4.40 -7.23 -1.15
N ALA A 97 -3.67 -7.97 -1.99
CA ALA A 97 -2.27 -8.31 -1.77
C ALA A 97 -1.37 -7.06 -1.85
N SER A 98 -1.59 -6.17 -2.82
CA SER A 98 -0.83 -4.91 -2.95
C SER A 98 -1.02 -4.00 -1.73
N ILE A 99 -2.25 -3.88 -1.21
CA ILE A 99 -2.53 -3.11 0.00
C ILE A 99 -1.82 -3.71 1.22
N ARG A 100 -1.79 -5.04 1.37
CA ARG A 100 -1.04 -5.69 2.46
C ARG A 100 0.45 -5.48 2.33
N LEU A 101 0.98 -5.60 1.12
CA LEU A 101 2.40 -5.36 0.83
C LEU A 101 2.78 -3.93 1.19
N SER A 102 2.00 -2.94 0.74
CA SER A 102 2.21 -1.52 1.05
C SER A 102 2.24 -1.26 2.56
N LYS A 103 1.27 -1.80 3.32
CA LYS A 103 1.25 -1.68 4.79
C LYS A 103 2.47 -2.31 5.44
N SER A 104 2.91 -3.48 4.96
CA SER A 104 4.11 -4.15 5.47
C SER A 104 5.38 -3.37 5.16
N THR A 105 5.48 -2.81 3.95
CA THR A 105 6.59 -1.96 3.52
C THR A 105 6.68 -0.70 4.36
N LEU A 106 5.57 0.01 4.57
CA LEU A 106 5.53 1.20 5.41
C LEU A 106 5.97 0.90 6.86
N ARG A 107 5.50 -0.22 7.43
CA ARG A 107 5.95 -0.65 8.75
C ARG A 107 7.46 -0.88 8.79
N ASN A 108 7.99 -1.58 7.80
CA ASN A 108 9.43 -1.85 7.68
C ASN A 108 10.24 -0.56 7.56
N ILE A 109 9.76 0.41 6.77
CA ILE A 109 10.39 1.74 6.66
C ILE A 109 10.40 2.45 8.02
N HIS A 110 9.28 2.47 8.74
CA HIS A 110 9.22 3.11 10.06
C HIS A 110 10.15 2.45 11.08
N GLU A 111 10.22 1.12 11.09
CA GLU A 111 11.14 0.36 11.95
C GLU A 111 12.61 0.73 11.62
N ASN A 112 12.96 0.79 10.33
CA ASN A 112 14.32 1.15 9.90
C ASN A 112 14.67 2.59 10.28
N LEU A 113 13.74 3.55 10.07
CA LEU A 113 13.94 4.94 10.46
C LEU A 113 14.09 5.08 11.98
N PHE A 114 13.25 4.39 12.76
CA PHE A 114 13.35 4.41 14.22
C PHE A 114 14.75 3.97 14.68
N TRP A 115 15.24 2.84 14.20
CA TRP A 115 16.56 2.36 14.56
C TRP A 115 17.68 3.29 14.10
N ALA A 116 17.59 3.83 12.88
CA ALA A 116 18.56 4.76 12.35
C ALA A 116 18.67 6.03 13.24
N PHE A 117 17.53 6.61 13.64
CA PHE A 117 17.52 7.76 14.54
C PHE A 117 17.99 7.41 15.95
N PHE A 118 17.59 6.26 16.46
CA PHE A 118 17.96 5.82 17.79
C PHE A 118 19.50 5.70 17.95
N TYR A 119 20.15 5.03 16.99
CA TYR A 119 21.62 4.92 17.01
C TYR A 119 22.30 6.27 16.90
N ASN A 120 21.83 7.16 16.06
CA ASN A 120 22.40 8.49 15.88
C ASN A 120 22.17 9.38 17.11
N THR A 121 21.01 9.31 17.75
CA THR A 121 20.68 10.08 18.95
C THR A 121 21.62 9.74 20.11
N ILE A 122 22.05 8.51 20.23
CA ILE A 122 23.02 8.08 21.24
C ILE A 122 24.45 8.33 20.77
N GLY A 123 24.76 8.00 19.51
CA GLY A 123 26.11 8.04 18.97
C GLY A 123 26.68 9.45 18.82
N ILE A 124 25.85 10.41 18.40
CA ILE A 124 26.31 11.80 18.17
C ILE A 124 26.76 12.48 19.47
N PRO A 125 25.99 12.48 20.57
CA PRO A 125 26.46 13.06 21.84
C PRO A 125 27.69 12.34 22.39
N LEU A 126 27.77 11.03 22.23
CA LEU A 126 28.92 10.24 22.65
C LEU A 126 30.18 10.61 21.84
N ALA A 127 30.04 10.73 20.53
CA ALA A 127 31.14 11.16 19.64
C ALA A 127 31.57 12.63 19.90
N ALA A 128 30.62 13.51 20.22
CA ALA A 128 30.86 14.90 20.58
C ALA A 128 31.54 15.07 21.96
N GLY A 129 31.75 13.99 22.71
CA GLY A 129 32.43 14.02 23.99
C GLY A 129 31.60 14.53 25.16
N VAL A 130 30.26 14.57 25.03
CA VAL A 130 29.36 15.04 26.10
C VAL A 130 29.55 14.26 27.41
N PHE A 131 29.94 13.00 27.29
CA PHE A 131 30.11 12.08 28.42
C PHE A 131 31.58 11.87 28.85
N VAL A 132 32.51 12.65 28.31
CA VAL A 132 33.97 12.54 28.68
C VAL A 132 34.18 12.78 30.18
N GLY A 133 33.42 13.71 30.78
CA GLY A 133 33.49 13.97 32.22
C GLY A 133 33.06 12.78 33.11
N LEU A 134 32.35 11.81 32.54
CA LEU A 134 31.95 10.53 33.16
C LEU A 134 32.89 9.36 32.80
N GLY A 135 34.01 9.67 32.13
CA GLY A 135 34.97 8.65 31.68
C GLY A 135 34.55 7.85 30.44
N LEU A 136 33.44 8.25 29.77
CA LEU A 136 32.95 7.61 28.58
C LEU A 136 33.50 8.33 27.35
N THR A 137 34.46 7.72 26.66
CA THR A 137 35.00 8.20 25.39
C THR A 137 34.66 7.23 24.27
N LEU A 138 34.23 7.73 23.11
CA LEU A 138 34.00 6.91 21.95
C LEU A 138 35.35 6.56 21.28
N ASN A 139 35.71 5.30 21.31
CA ASN A 139 36.79 4.81 20.48
C ASN A 139 36.29 4.76 19.01
N PRO A 140 37.02 5.32 18.03
CA PRO A 140 36.62 5.32 16.61
C PRO A 140 36.30 3.92 16.05
N MET A 141 36.95 2.89 16.55
CA MET A 141 36.71 1.50 16.14
C MET A 141 35.30 1.03 16.54
N PHE A 142 34.84 1.40 17.76
CA PHE A 142 33.47 1.07 18.17
C PHE A 142 32.44 1.88 17.40
N GLY A 143 32.72 3.11 17.02
CA GLY A 143 31.88 3.92 16.15
C GLY A 143 31.71 3.29 14.78
N ALA A 144 32.78 2.85 14.14
CA ALA A 144 32.74 2.16 12.86
C ALA A 144 31.99 0.82 12.94
N ALA A 145 32.21 0.05 14.00
CA ALA A 145 31.50 -1.21 14.23
C ALA A 145 29.99 -0.98 14.42
N ALA A 146 29.58 0.05 15.17
CA ALA A 146 28.16 0.39 15.35
C ALA A 146 27.48 0.81 14.04
N MET A 147 28.16 1.57 13.17
CA MET A 147 27.66 1.94 11.84
C MET A 147 27.46 0.71 10.95
N SER A 148 28.42 -0.21 10.95
CA SER A 148 28.33 -1.45 10.19
C SER A 148 27.17 -2.33 10.68
N LEU A 149 27.01 -2.44 12.00
CA LEU A 149 25.92 -3.20 12.61
C LEU A 149 24.55 -2.59 12.29
N SER A 150 24.44 -1.24 12.31
CA SER A 150 23.22 -0.54 11.92
C SER A 150 22.82 -0.86 10.48
N SER A 151 23.76 -0.80 9.54
CA SER A 151 23.52 -1.16 8.14
C SER A 151 23.07 -2.62 7.99
N PHE A 152 23.72 -3.53 8.71
CA PHE A 152 23.33 -4.95 8.72
C PHE A 152 21.90 -5.14 9.24
N CYS A 153 21.51 -4.45 10.32
CA CYS A 153 20.16 -4.51 10.87
C CYS A 153 19.11 -4.02 9.87
N VAL A 154 19.37 -2.89 9.18
CA VAL A 154 18.46 -2.34 8.17
C VAL A 154 18.26 -3.32 7.01
N VAL A 155 19.34 -3.88 6.48
CA VAL A 155 19.28 -4.87 5.38
C VAL A 155 18.53 -6.13 5.83
N THR A 156 18.84 -6.66 7.00
CA THR A 156 18.16 -7.84 7.54
C THR A 156 16.67 -7.60 7.75
N ASN A 157 16.30 -6.42 8.26
CA ASN A 157 14.89 -6.06 8.43
C ASN A 157 14.18 -5.91 7.07
N ALA A 158 14.85 -5.32 6.07
CA ALA A 158 14.31 -5.21 4.71
C ALA A 158 14.07 -6.59 4.09
N LEU A 159 14.99 -7.55 4.29
CA LEU A 159 14.83 -8.92 3.79
C LEU A 159 13.64 -9.67 4.41
N ARG A 160 13.21 -9.31 5.63
CA ARG A 160 11.99 -9.87 6.25
C ARG A 160 10.74 -9.60 5.42
N LEU A 161 10.76 -8.56 4.58
CA LEU A 161 9.63 -8.27 3.69
C LEU A 161 9.35 -9.42 2.71
N ASN A 162 10.37 -10.17 2.30
CA ASN A 162 10.21 -11.36 1.46
C ASN A 162 9.41 -12.49 2.13
N LEU A 163 9.31 -12.48 3.45
CA LEU A 163 8.55 -13.45 4.24
C LEU A 163 7.13 -12.97 4.55
N ALA A 164 6.75 -11.78 4.08
CA ALA A 164 5.43 -11.22 4.33
C ALA A 164 4.35 -12.02 3.60
N ASP A 165 3.35 -12.51 4.33
CA ASP A 165 2.18 -13.17 3.74
C ASP A 165 1.21 -12.12 3.15
N ILE A 166 1.43 -11.79 1.88
CA ILE A 166 0.64 -10.78 1.17
C ILE A 166 -0.74 -11.29 0.75
N TYR A 167 -0.90 -12.60 0.53
CA TYR A 167 -2.20 -13.17 0.13
C TYR A 167 -3.09 -13.52 1.32
N GLY A 168 -2.54 -13.59 2.53
CA GLY A 168 -3.24 -14.11 3.70
C GLY A 168 -3.50 -15.60 3.56
N LYS A 169 -3.03 -16.43 4.47
CA LYS A 169 -3.37 -17.86 4.48
C LYS A 169 -4.89 -17.94 4.42
N ARG A 170 -5.45 -18.48 3.32
CA ARG A 170 -6.83 -18.92 3.26
C ARG A 170 -7.02 -19.78 4.52
N LYS A 171 -7.82 -19.33 5.48
CA LYS A 171 -8.35 -20.27 6.48
C LYS A 171 -9.01 -21.36 5.68
N LYS A 172 -8.43 -22.57 5.68
CA LYS A 172 -9.14 -23.76 5.22
C LYS A 172 -10.39 -23.81 6.09
N THR A 173 -11.52 -23.45 5.53
CA THR A 173 -12.82 -23.89 6.04
C THR A 173 -12.87 -25.40 5.81
N GLU A 174 -12.60 -26.14 6.90
CA GLU A 174 -13.07 -27.50 7.03
C GLU A 174 -14.59 -27.51 7.11
#